data_5b9564bb2dd70b5117093b50ebb4283e
#
_entry.id   5b9564bb2dd70b5117093b50ebb4283e
#
_cell.length_a   1.000
_cell.length_b   1.000
_cell.length_c   1.000
_cell.angle_alpha   90.00
_cell.angle_beta   90.00
_cell.angle_gamma   90.00
#
_symmetry.space_group_name_H-M   'P 1'
#
loop_
_entity.id
_entity.type
_entity.pdbx_description
1 polymer ?
#
loop_
_entity_poly.entity_id
_entity_poly.type
_entity_poly.pdbx_seq_one_letter_code
_entity_poly.pdbx_strand_id
1 'polypeptide(L)'
;IALSASSSTNEQKKQKEILNAKKYLRSIGGILKKIAIEARKELKRQVVFLPHSVKHFGSLRPLIDRLLEREDTEVKLIPIPYYDRLGDGSLSEMHYEGAEFPKEYAITDYKTYNFAAELPDCIVIHSPYDAYNPVWSVDPFFYSEALKKYTNKLVYIPYFVTDEIHPKSQEDGKAFYNMRYYVTVPGVFHADCTIVQSKEMQKAYCEKISRFLKQEEKEREKVEDDAKDVQRMDNKSVMRIMRKKILGAGSCLLQEKEGSGAEELISRFMRVLEH
;
A
#
# COMPACT_ATOMS: atom_id res chain seq x y z
N ILE A 1 10.19 57.91 -11.04
CA ILE A 1 11.51 57.25 -10.86
C ILE A 1 11.67 56.73 -9.41
N ALA A 2 11.11 57.38 -8.37
CA ALA A 2 11.25 56.95 -6.97
C ALA A 2 10.44 55.71 -6.58
N LEU A 3 9.29 55.47 -7.21
CA LEU A 3 8.40 54.32 -6.98
C LEU A 3 8.93 52.98 -7.55
N SER A 4 9.73 53.01 -8.62
CA SER A 4 10.33 51.81 -9.20
C SER A 4 11.55 51.28 -8.41
N ALA A 5 12.26 52.15 -7.74
CA ALA A 5 13.41 51.76 -6.89
C ALA A 5 13.00 51.13 -5.56
N SER A 6 11.86 51.53 -4.98
CA SER A 6 11.35 50.95 -3.73
C SER A 6 10.73 49.53 -3.94
N SER A 7 10.12 49.25 -5.10
CA SER A 7 9.58 47.93 -5.43
C SER A 7 10.69 46.89 -5.66
N SER A 8 11.79 47.27 -6.34
CA SER A 8 12.93 46.38 -6.57
C SER A 8 13.68 45.99 -5.29
N THR A 9 13.79 46.94 -4.34
CA THR A 9 14.43 46.69 -3.03
C THR A 9 13.59 45.73 -2.17
N ASN A 10 12.26 45.84 -2.23
CA ASN A 10 11.36 44.98 -1.48
C ASN A 10 11.34 43.53 -2.07
N GLU A 11 11.46 43.39 -3.36
CA GLU A 11 11.55 42.12 -4.05
C GLU A 11 12.86 41.38 -3.80
N GLN A 12 13.99 42.11 -3.76
CA GLN A 12 15.30 41.60 -3.38
C GLN A 12 15.32 41.12 -1.91
N LYS A 13 14.70 41.87 -1.00
CA LYS A 13 14.56 41.50 0.41
C LYS A 13 13.75 40.24 0.58
N LYS A 14 12.60 40.10 -0.10
CA LYS A 14 11.74 38.91 -0.12
C LYS A 14 12.46 37.68 -0.67
N GLN A 15 13.24 37.85 -1.72
CA GLN A 15 14.03 36.77 -2.31
C GLN A 15 15.14 36.28 -1.39
N LYS A 16 15.80 37.19 -0.64
CA LYS A 16 16.80 36.84 0.38
C LYS A 16 16.18 36.10 1.57
N GLU A 17 14.98 36.49 2.01
CA GLU A 17 14.22 35.81 3.06
C GLU A 17 13.81 34.39 2.63
N ILE A 18 13.34 34.21 1.40
CA ILE A 18 13.02 32.89 0.83
C ILE A 18 14.27 32.00 0.76
N LEU A 19 15.41 32.54 0.35
CA LEU A 19 16.65 31.78 0.30
C LEU A 19 17.12 31.34 1.69
N ASN A 20 17.02 32.22 2.68
CA ASN A 20 17.32 31.89 4.08
C ASN A 20 16.36 30.82 4.62
N ALA A 21 15.04 30.94 4.37
CA ALA A 21 14.06 29.93 4.76
C ALA A 21 14.38 28.56 4.15
N LYS A 22 14.74 28.50 2.87
CA LYS A 22 15.19 27.26 2.21
C LYS A 22 16.45 26.67 2.87
N LYS A 23 17.40 27.52 3.28
CA LYS A 23 18.62 27.08 3.99
C LYS A 23 18.28 26.48 5.35
N TYR A 24 17.40 27.14 6.13
CA TYR A 24 16.96 26.63 7.42
C TYR A 24 16.19 25.32 7.29
N LEU A 25 15.28 25.19 6.32
CA LEU A 25 14.55 23.96 6.07
C LEU A 25 15.50 22.78 5.71
N ARG A 26 16.53 23.04 4.91
CA ARG A 26 17.56 22.02 4.61
C ARG A 26 18.34 21.60 5.85
N SER A 27 18.70 22.58 6.71
CA SER A 27 19.42 22.32 7.97
C SER A 27 18.56 21.48 8.93
N ILE A 28 17.27 21.85 9.10
CA ILE A 28 16.32 21.10 9.91
C ILE A 28 16.16 19.67 9.36
N GLY A 29 16.01 19.51 8.05
CA GLY A 29 15.95 18.20 7.42
C GLY A 29 17.20 17.34 7.67
N GLY A 30 18.39 17.97 7.67
CA GLY A 30 19.65 17.31 8.02
C GLY A 30 19.72 16.87 9.47
N ILE A 31 19.23 17.69 10.41
CA ILE A 31 19.17 17.36 11.84
C ILE A 31 18.18 16.23 12.09
N LEU A 32 16.97 16.32 11.53
CA LEU A 32 15.95 15.28 11.65
C LEU A 32 16.44 13.94 11.11
N LYS A 33 17.17 13.97 9.98
CA LYS A 33 17.76 12.74 9.42
C LYS A 33 18.80 12.12 10.36
N LYS A 34 19.63 12.91 11.02
CA LYS A 34 20.60 12.43 12.02
C LYS A 34 19.88 11.83 13.23
N ILE A 35 18.88 12.53 13.78
CA ILE A 35 18.08 12.02 14.89
C ILE A 35 17.41 10.69 14.52
N ALA A 36 16.82 10.59 13.33
CA ALA A 36 16.20 9.35 12.85
C ALA A 36 17.21 8.20 12.71
N ILE A 37 18.45 8.48 12.29
CA ILE A 37 19.51 7.46 12.20
C ILE A 37 19.91 6.98 13.59
N GLU A 38 20.09 7.86 14.56
CA GLU A 38 20.45 7.47 15.93
C GLU A 38 19.28 6.73 16.61
N ALA A 39 18.07 7.24 16.51
CA ALA A 39 16.88 6.57 17.06
C ALA A 39 16.70 5.15 16.50
N ARG A 40 16.96 4.95 15.20
CA ARG A 40 16.86 3.62 14.56
C ARG A 40 17.88 2.59 15.06
N LYS A 41 18.93 2.99 15.74
CA LYS A 41 19.90 2.05 16.35
C LYS A 41 19.33 1.39 17.60
N GLU A 42 18.39 2.05 18.27
CA GLU A 42 17.81 1.61 19.53
C GLU A 42 16.35 1.15 19.38
N LEU A 43 15.64 1.67 18.38
CA LEU A 43 14.24 1.35 18.14
C LEU A 43 14.10 0.23 17.11
N LYS A 44 13.31 -0.80 17.46
CA LYS A 44 12.91 -1.84 16.50
C LYS A 44 11.93 -1.26 15.48
N ARG A 45 12.02 -1.72 14.25
CA ARG A 45 11.00 -1.40 13.22
C ARG A 45 9.73 -2.14 13.55
N GLN A 46 8.63 -1.41 13.68
CA GLN A 46 7.33 -2.02 13.95
C GLN A 46 6.61 -2.33 12.63
N VAL A 47 6.30 -3.62 12.43
CA VAL A 47 5.57 -4.13 11.28
C VAL A 47 4.24 -4.71 11.76
N VAL A 48 3.14 -4.13 11.30
CA VAL A 48 1.78 -4.53 11.64
C VAL A 48 1.17 -5.34 10.51
N PHE A 49 0.69 -6.54 10.79
CA PHE A 49 -0.04 -7.38 9.86
C PHE A 49 -1.53 -7.37 10.20
N LEU A 50 -2.38 -7.13 9.19
CA LEU A 50 -3.83 -7.00 9.33
C LEU A 50 -4.57 -8.11 8.56
N PRO A 51 -4.49 -9.37 8.95
CA PRO A 51 -5.30 -10.43 8.37
C PRO A 51 -6.77 -10.31 8.82
N HIS A 52 -7.72 -10.53 7.90
CA HIS A 52 -9.15 -10.57 8.25
C HIS A 52 -9.66 -11.98 8.52
N SER A 53 -8.97 -13.03 8.01
CA SER A 53 -9.41 -14.41 8.14
C SER A 53 -8.24 -15.38 8.30
N VAL A 54 -8.40 -16.35 9.19
CA VAL A 54 -7.46 -17.46 9.41
C VAL A 54 -7.25 -18.29 8.15
N LYS A 55 -8.30 -18.49 7.37
CA LYS A 55 -8.25 -19.24 6.10
C LYS A 55 -7.20 -18.66 5.13
N HIS A 56 -6.99 -17.37 5.18
CA HIS A 56 -6.07 -16.66 4.28
C HIS A 56 -4.71 -16.34 4.94
N PHE A 57 -4.52 -16.72 6.20
CA PHE A 57 -3.31 -16.42 6.98
C PHE A 57 -2.04 -16.99 6.35
N GLY A 58 -2.13 -18.13 5.66
CA GLY A 58 -1.01 -18.75 4.94
C GLY A 58 -0.31 -17.80 3.94
N SER A 59 -0.99 -16.79 3.43
CA SER A 59 -0.39 -15.78 2.54
C SER A 59 0.64 -14.86 3.22
N LEU A 60 0.60 -14.76 4.56
CA LEU A 60 1.45 -13.88 5.36
C LEU A 60 2.36 -14.65 6.32
N ARG A 61 1.97 -15.87 6.70
CA ARG A 61 2.62 -16.67 7.74
C ARG A 61 4.14 -16.80 7.56
N PRO A 62 4.69 -17.26 6.42
CA PRO A 62 6.14 -17.40 6.26
C PRO A 62 6.91 -16.08 6.40
N LEU A 63 6.31 -14.97 5.99
CA LEU A 63 6.89 -13.64 6.16
C LEU A 63 6.90 -13.21 7.62
N ILE A 64 5.81 -13.46 8.35
CA ILE A 64 5.69 -13.19 9.80
C ILE A 64 6.73 -14.00 10.55
N ASP A 65 6.83 -15.30 10.29
CA ASP A 65 7.79 -16.19 10.94
C ASP A 65 9.22 -15.66 10.76
N ARG A 66 9.58 -15.26 9.55
CA ARG A 66 10.90 -14.71 9.25
C ARG A 66 11.19 -13.38 9.94
N LEU A 67 10.17 -12.54 10.11
CA LEU A 67 10.33 -11.25 10.80
C LEU A 67 10.42 -11.42 12.33
N LEU A 68 9.75 -12.42 12.89
CA LEU A 68 9.84 -12.76 14.31
C LEU A 68 11.23 -13.26 14.73
N GLU A 69 12.01 -13.83 13.80
CA GLU A 69 13.41 -14.23 14.04
C GLU A 69 14.38 -13.02 14.12
N ARG A 70 13.93 -11.81 13.77
CA ARG A 70 14.80 -10.63 13.71
C ARG A 70 14.79 -9.83 14.99
N GLU A 71 15.96 -9.48 15.48
CA GLU A 71 16.12 -8.64 16.67
C GLU A 71 15.76 -7.17 16.43
N ASP A 72 15.89 -6.67 15.19
CA ASP A 72 15.65 -5.29 14.80
C ASP A 72 14.20 -4.99 14.40
N THR A 73 13.30 -5.99 14.54
CA THR A 73 11.90 -5.87 14.12
C THR A 73 10.96 -6.24 15.26
N GLU A 74 9.90 -5.48 15.41
CA GLU A 74 8.76 -5.78 16.26
C GLU A 74 7.55 -6.11 15.37
N VAL A 75 7.04 -7.33 15.47
CA VAL A 75 5.88 -7.77 14.69
C VAL A 75 4.62 -7.68 15.55
N LYS A 76 3.60 -7.01 15.01
CA LYS A 76 2.23 -7.01 15.57
C LYS A 76 1.30 -7.74 14.62
N LEU A 77 0.70 -8.81 15.08
CA LEU A 77 -0.34 -9.52 14.35
C LEU A 77 -1.70 -9.10 14.91
N ILE A 78 -2.47 -8.37 14.11
CA ILE A 78 -3.73 -7.73 14.49
C ILE A 78 -4.83 -8.24 13.55
N PRO A 79 -5.50 -9.34 13.86
CA PRO A 79 -6.69 -9.74 13.11
C PRO A 79 -7.73 -8.63 13.13
N ILE A 80 -8.33 -8.33 11.97
CA ILE A 80 -9.30 -7.25 11.81
C ILE A 80 -10.69 -7.79 11.51
N PRO A 81 -11.77 -7.10 11.96
CA PRO A 81 -13.13 -7.50 11.67
C PRO A 81 -13.47 -7.27 10.19
N TYR A 82 -14.36 -8.09 9.67
CA TYR A 82 -14.99 -7.91 8.37
C TYR A 82 -16.51 -8.14 8.46
N TYR A 83 -17.22 -7.65 7.48
CA TYR A 83 -18.68 -7.63 7.45
C TYR A 83 -19.19 -8.18 6.13
N ASP A 84 -20.29 -8.89 6.16
CA ASP A 84 -21.04 -9.18 4.95
C ASP A 84 -21.67 -7.92 4.38
N ARG A 85 -21.92 -7.89 3.07
CA ARG A 85 -22.63 -6.78 2.42
C ARG A 85 -24.00 -7.21 1.95
N LEU A 86 -24.97 -6.33 2.17
CA LEU A 86 -26.30 -6.41 1.61
C LEU A 86 -26.30 -5.93 0.15
N GLY A 87 -27.38 -6.21 -0.58
CA GLY A 87 -27.53 -5.82 -1.98
C GLY A 87 -27.52 -4.29 -2.23
N ASP A 88 -27.81 -3.48 -1.21
CA ASP A 88 -27.70 -2.01 -1.24
C ASP A 88 -26.30 -1.50 -0.91
N GLY A 89 -25.35 -2.41 -0.62
CA GLY A 89 -23.97 -2.09 -0.27
C GLY A 89 -23.74 -1.76 1.21
N SER A 90 -24.76 -1.78 2.05
CA SER A 90 -24.62 -1.61 3.50
C SER A 90 -23.92 -2.80 4.15
N LEU A 91 -23.24 -2.54 5.27
CA LEU A 91 -22.60 -3.59 6.07
C LEU A 91 -23.64 -4.27 6.97
N SER A 92 -23.57 -5.61 7.08
CA SER A 92 -24.49 -6.40 7.87
C SER A 92 -23.77 -7.17 8.99
N GLU A 93 -23.73 -8.48 8.95
CA GLU A 93 -23.14 -9.30 10.00
C GLU A 93 -21.63 -9.07 10.12
N MET A 94 -21.15 -8.88 11.36
CA MET A 94 -19.74 -8.73 11.67
C MET A 94 -19.13 -10.10 11.98
N HIS A 95 -18.01 -10.39 11.35
CA HIS A 95 -17.16 -11.54 11.61
C HIS A 95 -15.83 -11.11 12.20
N TYR A 96 -15.35 -11.83 13.21
CA TYR A 96 -14.05 -11.61 13.81
C TYR A 96 -13.42 -12.94 14.25
N GLU A 97 -12.32 -13.30 13.62
CA GLU A 97 -11.66 -14.59 13.79
C GLU A 97 -10.40 -14.53 14.68
N GLY A 98 -10.20 -13.47 15.45
CA GLY A 98 -8.97 -13.26 16.24
C GLY A 98 -8.62 -14.42 17.20
N ALA A 99 -9.63 -15.10 17.78
CA ALA A 99 -9.42 -16.24 18.67
C ALA A 99 -9.06 -17.55 17.94
N GLU A 100 -9.24 -17.61 16.63
CA GLU A 100 -9.03 -18.78 15.79
C GLU A 100 -7.59 -18.86 15.24
N PHE A 101 -6.83 -17.77 15.35
CA PHE A 101 -5.44 -17.74 14.90
C PHE A 101 -4.57 -18.71 15.75
N PRO A 102 -3.51 -19.30 15.14
CA PRO A 102 -2.66 -20.25 15.84
C PRO A 102 -2.05 -19.63 17.10
N LYS A 103 -2.09 -20.40 18.20
CA LYS A 103 -1.72 -19.95 19.57
C LYS A 103 -0.23 -19.60 19.72
N GLU A 104 0.60 -20.04 18.78
CA GLU A 104 2.02 -19.69 18.74
C GLU A 104 2.28 -18.21 18.40
N TYR A 105 1.28 -17.49 17.88
CA TYR A 105 1.40 -16.06 17.58
C TYR A 105 0.76 -15.21 18.68
N ALA A 106 1.47 -14.19 19.12
CA ALA A 106 0.93 -13.16 19.99
C ALA A 106 -0.05 -12.27 19.24
N ILE A 107 -1.34 -12.47 19.46
CA ILE A 107 -2.40 -11.68 18.83
C ILE A 107 -2.61 -10.39 19.62
N THR A 108 -2.59 -9.26 18.92
CA THR A 108 -2.97 -7.97 19.47
C THR A 108 -4.43 -7.68 19.12
N ASP A 109 -5.24 -7.31 20.11
CA ASP A 109 -6.64 -6.93 19.88
C ASP A 109 -6.68 -5.59 19.13
N TYR A 110 -7.37 -5.58 17.99
CA TYR A 110 -7.54 -4.39 17.14
C TYR A 110 -8.19 -3.21 17.86
N LYS A 111 -8.99 -3.46 18.92
CA LYS A 111 -9.64 -2.43 19.73
C LYS A 111 -8.67 -1.70 20.66
N THR A 112 -7.58 -2.35 21.04
CA THR A 112 -6.61 -1.83 22.00
C THR A 112 -5.38 -1.22 21.36
N TYR A 113 -5.12 -1.51 20.08
CA TYR A 113 -3.99 -0.97 19.35
C TYR A 113 -4.27 0.45 18.83
N ASN A 114 -3.52 1.42 19.30
CA ASN A 114 -3.69 2.82 18.93
C ASN A 114 -2.75 3.20 17.77
N PHE A 115 -3.25 3.07 16.54
CA PHE A 115 -2.49 3.39 15.32
C PHE A 115 -1.94 4.81 15.30
N ALA A 116 -2.67 5.79 15.85
CA ALA A 116 -2.25 7.19 15.85
C ALA A 116 -1.11 7.47 16.85
N ALA A 117 -1.01 6.69 17.92
CA ALA A 117 0.08 6.81 18.89
C ALA A 117 1.31 5.98 18.49
N GLU A 118 1.08 4.77 17.96
CA GLU A 118 2.14 3.82 17.61
C GLU A 118 2.86 4.18 16.32
N LEU A 119 2.13 4.68 15.30
CA LEU A 119 2.66 5.08 13.99
C LEU A 119 3.63 4.03 13.40
N PRO A 120 3.18 2.79 13.17
CA PRO A 120 4.05 1.71 12.75
C PRO A 120 4.81 2.05 11.46
N ASP A 121 6.05 1.58 11.34
CA ASP A 121 6.88 1.79 10.15
C ASP A 121 6.27 1.17 8.90
N CYS A 122 5.60 0.02 9.05
CA CYS A 122 4.96 -0.68 7.97
C CYS A 122 3.64 -1.31 8.41
N ILE A 123 2.60 -1.16 7.58
CA ILE A 123 1.35 -1.92 7.69
C ILE A 123 1.23 -2.84 6.48
N VAL A 124 0.97 -4.11 6.72
CA VAL A 124 0.74 -5.12 5.67
C VAL A 124 -0.73 -5.51 5.66
N ILE A 125 -1.36 -5.33 4.51
CA ILE A 125 -2.74 -5.77 4.25
C ILE A 125 -2.77 -6.90 3.21
N HIS A 126 -3.73 -7.79 3.32
CA HIS A 126 -3.96 -8.80 2.29
C HIS A 126 -5.34 -8.65 1.57
N SER A 127 -6.18 -7.73 2.04
CA SER A 127 -7.44 -7.35 1.37
C SER A 127 -7.29 -5.96 0.74
N PRO A 128 -7.40 -5.82 -0.59
CA PRO A 128 -7.21 -4.55 -1.26
C PRO A 128 -8.51 -3.83 -1.59
N TYR A 129 -9.66 -4.36 -1.22
CA TYR A 129 -10.93 -3.99 -1.83
C TYR A 129 -11.54 -2.72 -1.26
N ASP A 130 -11.28 -2.40 0.01
CA ASP A 130 -11.97 -1.34 0.74
C ASP A 130 -13.50 -1.46 0.57
N ALA A 131 -14.17 -0.41 0.10
CA ALA A 131 -15.61 -0.43 -0.16
C ALA A 131 -16.05 -1.11 -1.46
N TYR A 132 -15.10 -1.58 -2.30
CA TYR A 132 -15.40 -2.01 -3.68
C TYR A 132 -15.77 -3.50 -3.83
N ASN A 133 -15.60 -4.31 -2.80
CA ASN A 133 -16.09 -5.70 -2.85
C ASN A 133 -17.62 -5.72 -2.60
N PRO A 134 -18.41 -6.29 -3.50
CA PRO A 134 -19.87 -6.29 -3.35
C PRO A 134 -20.39 -7.31 -2.33
N VAL A 135 -19.56 -8.26 -1.87
CA VAL A 135 -19.98 -9.39 -1.03
C VAL A 135 -19.65 -9.16 0.43
N TRP A 136 -18.47 -8.60 0.71
CA TRP A 136 -17.98 -8.36 2.06
C TRP A 136 -17.02 -7.17 2.10
N SER A 137 -16.73 -6.65 3.29
CA SER A 137 -15.78 -5.56 3.49
C SER A 137 -15.10 -5.70 4.84
N VAL A 138 -13.80 -5.37 4.93
CA VAL A 138 -13.22 -5.10 6.24
C VAL A 138 -13.87 -3.86 6.87
N ASP A 139 -13.73 -3.68 8.18
CA ASP A 139 -14.20 -2.47 8.84
C ASP A 139 -13.60 -1.22 8.16
N PRO A 140 -14.39 -0.16 7.91
CA PRO A 140 -13.94 1.03 7.21
C PRO A 140 -12.72 1.72 7.81
N PHE A 141 -12.47 1.56 9.11
CA PHE A 141 -11.25 2.05 9.74
C PHE A 141 -9.98 1.42 9.11
N PHE A 142 -10.07 0.16 8.64
CA PHE A 142 -8.97 -0.57 8.01
C PHE A 142 -8.93 -0.45 6.49
N TYR A 143 -9.66 0.50 5.91
CA TYR A 143 -9.51 0.82 4.48
C TYR A 143 -8.12 1.37 4.20
N SER A 144 -7.59 1.04 3.05
CA SER A 144 -6.23 1.38 2.67
C SER A 144 -5.92 2.88 2.73
N GLU A 145 -6.87 3.74 2.37
CA GLU A 145 -6.75 5.20 2.49
C GLU A 145 -6.65 5.66 3.94
N ALA A 146 -7.42 5.04 4.84
CA ALA A 146 -7.39 5.38 6.27
C ALA A 146 -6.07 4.95 6.90
N LEU A 147 -5.61 3.73 6.60
CA LEU A 147 -4.35 3.17 7.11
C LEU A 147 -3.12 3.97 6.67
N LYS A 148 -3.12 4.53 5.47
CA LYS A 148 -2.03 5.40 4.97
C LYS A 148 -1.72 6.58 5.88
N LYS A 149 -2.65 7.01 6.71
CA LYS A 149 -2.44 8.13 7.65
C LYS A 149 -1.56 7.76 8.84
N TYR A 150 -1.40 6.46 9.10
CA TYR A 150 -0.75 5.94 10.30
C TYR A 150 0.58 5.22 10.04
N THR A 151 1.00 5.09 8.78
CA THR A 151 2.24 4.40 8.45
C THR A 151 3.03 5.08 7.35
N ASN A 152 4.35 4.92 7.41
CA ASN A 152 5.23 5.35 6.32
C ASN A 152 5.10 4.42 5.10
N LYS A 153 4.76 3.14 5.32
CA LYS A 153 4.66 2.13 4.27
C LYS A 153 3.43 1.25 4.43
N LEU A 154 2.52 1.36 3.48
CA LEU A 154 1.43 0.41 3.32
C LEU A 154 1.82 -0.61 2.25
N VAL A 155 1.89 -1.89 2.62
CA VAL A 155 2.22 -2.99 1.72
C VAL A 155 1.00 -3.88 1.52
N TYR A 156 0.68 -4.15 0.26
CA TYR A 156 -0.36 -5.11 -0.10
C TYR A 156 0.27 -6.42 -0.59
N ILE A 157 -0.13 -7.55 0.02
CA ILE A 157 0.23 -8.90 -0.37
C ILE A 157 -1.06 -9.68 -0.60
N PRO A 158 -1.37 -10.14 -1.84
CA PRO A 158 -2.59 -10.90 -2.11
C PRO A 158 -2.69 -12.18 -1.27
N TYR A 159 -3.89 -12.48 -0.79
CA TYR A 159 -4.20 -13.71 -0.06
C TYR A 159 -4.55 -14.90 -0.97
N PHE A 160 -4.32 -14.77 -2.25
CA PHE A 160 -4.59 -15.76 -3.27
C PHE A 160 -3.48 -15.78 -4.32
N VAL A 161 -3.40 -16.88 -5.05
CA VAL A 161 -2.63 -17.05 -6.29
C VAL A 161 -3.56 -17.45 -7.40
N THR A 162 -3.18 -17.16 -8.63
CA THR A 162 -3.90 -17.55 -9.85
C THR A 162 -2.94 -18.21 -10.82
N ASP A 163 -3.46 -18.80 -11.88
CA ASP A 163 -2.63 -19.14 -13.03
C ASP A 163 -1.98 -17.86 -13.60
N GLU A 164 -0.85 -18.01 -14.27
CA GLU A 164 -0.19 -16.90 -14.94
C GLU A 164 -1.08 -16.34 -16.06
N ILE A 165 -1.23 -15.02 -16.09
CA ILE A 165 -2.12 -14.33 -17.03
C ILE A 165 -1.28 -13.52 -18.01
N HIS A 166 -1.39 -13.86 -19.30
CA HIS A 166 -0.72 -13.17 -20.39
C HIS A 166 -1.68 -12.17 -21.08
N PRO A 167 -1.53 -10.86 -20.91
CA PRO A 167 -2.51 -9.85 -21.37
C PRO A 167 -2.79 -9.82 -22.87
N LYS A 168 -1.93 -10.47 -23.68
CA LYS A 168 -2.05 -10.56 -25.15
C LYS A 168 -2.57 -11.92 -25.60
N SER A 169 -2.68 -12.91 -24.71
CA SER A 169 -3.24 -14.23 -25.03
C SER A 169 -4.75 -14.13 -25.18
N GLN A 170 -5.29 -14.77 -26.20
CA GLN A 170 -6.76 -14.92 -26.35
C GLN A 170 -7.34 -15.88 -25.32
N GLU A 171 -6.59 -16.92 -24.96
CA GLU A 171 -6.97 -17.91 -23.96
C GLU A 171 -7.16 -17.29 -22.59
N ASP A 172 -6.30 -16.32 -22.23
CA ASP A 172 -6.35 -15.61 -20.95
C ASP A 172 -7.36 -14.45 -20.93
N GLY A 173 -8.06 -14.18 -22.02
CA GLY A 173 -8.92 -13.00 -22.17
C GLY A 173 -9.94 -12.84 -21.06
N LYS A 174 -10.60 -13.94 -20.63
CA LYS A 174 -11.56 -13.95 -19.52
C LYS A 174 -10.87 -13.70 -18.18
N ALA A 175 -9.75 -14.37 -17.92
CA ALA A 175 -8.96 -14.19 -16.70
C ALA A 175 -8.44 -12.75 -16.60
N PHE A 176 -7.87 -12.21 -17.67
CA PHE A 176 -7.43 -10.83 -17.74
C PHE A 176 -8.57 -9.82 -17.55
N TYR A 177 -9.76 -10.09 -18.10
CA TYR A 177 -10.94 -9.25 -17.85
C TYR A 177 -11.31 -9.23 -16.36
N ASN A 178 -11.31 -10.39 -15.71
CA ASN A 178 -11.66 -10.53 -14.29
C ASN A 178 -10.63 -9.89 -13.34
N MET A 179 -9.41 -9.64 -13.77
CA MET A 179 -8.42 -8.90 -12.98
C MET A 179 -8.93 -7.55 -12.47
N ARG A 180 -9.96 -6.97 -13.11
CA ARG A 180 -10.57 -5.72 -12.63
C ARG A 180 -11.07 -5.80 -11.18
N TYR A 181 -11.45 -6.97 -10.73
CA TYR A 181 -12.01 -7.16 -9.38
C TYR A 181 -10.96 -7.12 -8.27
N TYR A 182 -9.66 -7.25 -8.60
CA TYR A 182 -8.59 -7.28 -7.60
C TYR A 182 -7.35 -6.47 -7.97
N VAL A 183 -7.29 -5.89 -9.18
CA VAL A 183 -6.15 -5.06 -9.62
C VAL A 183 -6.51 -3.58 -9.65
N THR A 184 -7.73 -3.22 -10.09
CA THR A 184 -8.17 -1.83 -10.18
C THR A 184 -9.01 -1.40 -8.98
N VAL A 185 -8.53 -1.75 -7.80
CA VAL A 185 -9.19 -1.54 -6.49
C VAL A 185 -8.32 -0.65 -5.58
N PRO A 186 -8.91 0.02 -4.59
CA PRO A 186 -8.23 1.07 -3.82
C PRO A 186 -6.90 0.63 -3.20
N GLY A 187 -6.85 -0.53 -2.56
CA GLY A 187 -5.63 -1.00 -1.88
C GLY A 187 -4.42 -1.12 -2.80
N VAL A 188 -4.61 -1.46 -4.08
CA VAL A 188 -3.53 -1.50 -5.08
C VAL A 188 -3.02 -0.09 -5.41
N PHE A 189 -3.93 0.90 -5.45
CA PHE A 189 -3.56 2.30 -5.72
C PHE A 189 -2.96 3.00 -4.50
N HIS A 190 -3.47 2.73 -3.31
CA HIS A 190 -3.01 3.38 -2.07
C HIS A 190 -1.73 2.77 -1.50
N ALA A 191 -1.50 1.45 -1.67
CA ALA A 191 -0.28 0.81 -1.19
C ALA A 191 0.98 1.47 -1.77
N ASP A 192 2.03 1.57 -0.97
CA ASP A 192 3.37 2.00 -1.41
C ASP A 192 4.10 0.87 -2.14
N CYS A 193 3.73 -0.38 -1.81
CA CYS A 193 4.24 -1.56 -2.46
C CYS A 193 3.14 -2.61 -2.56
N THR A 194 3.01 -3.24 -3.73
CA THR A 194 2.17 -4.41 -3.97
C THR A 194 3.07 -5.55 -4.43
N ILE A 195 3.09 -6.66 -3.67
CA ILE A 195 3.94 -7.82 -4.00
C ILE A 195 3.04 -8.89 -4.60
N VAL A 196 3.28 -9.24 -5.86
CA VAL A 196 2.52 -10.25 -6.60
C VAL A 196 3.38 -11.47 -6.91
N GLN A 197 2.73 -12.60 -7.20
CA GLN A 197 3.32 -13.93 -7.28
C GLN A 197 4.46 -14.11 -8.30
N SER A 198 4.51 -13.27 -9.36
CA SER A 198 5.51 -13.45 -10.42
C SER A 198 5.75 -12.15 -11.21
N LYS A 199 6.80 -12.13 -12.02
CA LYS A 199 7.08 -11.05 -12.98
C LYS A 199 6.03 -10.96 -14.09
N GLU A 200 5.48 -12.09 -14.50
CA GLU A 200 4.38 -12.17 -15.48
C GLU A 200 3.13 -11.51 -14.91
N MET A 201 2.77 -11.83 -13.66
CA MET A 201 1.65 -11.17 -12.98
C MET A 201 1.92 -9.68 -12.74
N GLN A 202 3.15 -9.27 -12.46
CA GLN A 202 3.49 -7.84 -12.42
C GLN A 202 3.19 -7.13 -13.74
N LYS A 203 3.54 -7.76 -14.88
CA LYS A 203 3.22 -7.22 -16.21
C LYS A 203 1.71 -7.17 -16.44
N ALA A 204 0.99 -8.23 -16.05
CA ALA A 204 -0.47 -8.30 -16.18
C ALA A 204 -1.17 -7.21 -15.34
N TYR A 205 -0.75 -7.00 -14.10
CA TYR A 205 -1.24 -5.90 -13.25
C TYR A 205 -1.01 -4.54 -13.89
N CYS A 206 0.22 -4.26 -14.34
CA CYS A 206 0.55 -3.00 -14.99
C CYS A 206 -0.27 -2.75 -16.27
N GLU A 207 -0.45 -3.78 -17.10
CA GLU A 207 -1.26 -3.66 -18.32
C GLU A 207 -2.74 -3.44 -17.99
N LYS A 208 -3.27 -4.14 -16.97
CA LYS A 208 -4.65 -3.96 -16.52
C LYS A 208 -4.92 -2.54 -16.04
N ILE A 209 -4.03 -1.99 -15.21
CA ILE A 209 -4.11 -0.62 -14.73
C ILE A 209 -4.01 0.36 -15.89
N SER A 210 -3.09 0.13 -16.84
CA SER A 210 -2.95 0.99 -18.02
C SER A 210 -4.24 1.07 -18.85
N ARG A 211 -4.92 -0.08 -19.06
CA ARG A 211 -6.20 -0.10 -19.77
C ARG A 211 -7.32 0.56 -18.97
N PHE A 212 -7.35 0.36 -17.67
CA PHE A 212 -8.31 1.01 -16.78
C PHE A 212 -8.18 2.53 -16.83
N LEU A 213 -6.97 3.07 -16.68
CA LEU A 213 -6.72 4.52 -16.72
C LEU A 213 -7.12 5.15 -18.06
N LYS A 214 -6.86 4.46 -19.18
CA LYS A 214 -7.29 4.92 -20.51
C LYS A 214 -8.81 4.90 -20.68
N GLN A 215 -9.49 3.93 -20.09
CA GLN A 215 -10.95 3.86 -20.10
C GLN A 215 -11.56 5.00 -19.29
N GLU A 216 -11.06 5.22 -18.08
CA GLU A 216 -11.45 6.32 -17.20
C GLU A 216 -11.25 7.71 -17.86
N GLU A 217 -10.17 7.88 -18.59
CA GLU A 217 -9.90 9.12 -19.36
C GLU A 217 -10.94 9.34 -20.46
N LYS A 218 -11.25 8.31 -21.24
CA LYS A 218 -12.28 8.37 -22.30
C LYS A 218 -13.70 8.59 -21.77
N GLU A 219 -14.02 8.02 -20.61
CA GLU A 219 -15.33 8.21 -19.99
C GLU A 219 -15.50 9.63 -19.47
N ARG A 220 -14.45 10.20 -18.90
CA ARG A 220 -14.41 11.61 -18.45
C ARG A 220 -14.49 12.61 -19.58
N GLU A 221 -13.85 12.36 -20.73
CA GLU A 221 -13.94 13.23 -21.90
C GLU A 221 -15.36 13.33 -22.46
N LYS A 222 -16.24 12.35 -22.17
CA LYS A 222 -17.64 12.34 -22.60
C LYS A 222 -18.56 13.12 -21.67
N VAL A 223 -18.15 13.32 -20.43
CA VAL A 223 -18.91 14.09 -19.44
C VAL A 223 -18.37 15.51 -19.48
N GLU A 224 -19.16 16.48 -19.98
CA GLU A 224 -18.85 17.89 -19.86
C GLU A 224 -18.85 18.25 -18.38
N ASP A 225 -17.66 18.29 -17.79
CA ASP A 225 -17.49 18.48 -16.33
C ASP A 225 -16.96 19.88 -16.07
N ASP A 226 -17.74 20.68 -15.34
CA ASP A 226 -17.36 21.99 -14.80
C ASP A 226 -16.21 21.92 -13.79
N ALA A 227 -15.74 20.72 -13.46
CA ALA A 227 -14.65 20.44 -12.51
C ALA A 227 -13.26 20.45 -13.17
N LYS A 228 -12.95 21.42 -14.03
CA LYS A 228 -11.64 21.53 -14.74
C LYS A 228 -10.45 21.91 -13.85
N ASP A 229 -10.66 22.26 -12.58
CA ASP A 229 -9.60 22.82 -11.71
C ASP A 229 -8.92 21.83 -10.75
N VAL A 230 -9.22 20.53 -10.79
CA VAL A 230 -8.48 19.57 -9.97
C VAL A 230 -7.23 19.14 -10.71
N GLN A 231 -6.07 19.61 -10.24
CA GLN A 231 -4.75 19.23 -10.76
C GLN A 231 -4.52 17.73 -10.54
N ARG A 232 -4.83 16.92 -11.54
CA ARG A 232 -4.67 15.45 -11.53
C ARG A 232 -3.36 15.06 -12.20
N MET A 233 -2.75 13.99 -11.72
CA MET A 233 -1.58 13.40 -12.39
C MET A 233 -2.01 12.80 -13.74
N ASP A 234 -1.19 13.01 -14.78
CA ASP A 234 -1.39 12.36 -16.06
C ASP A 234 -1.19 10.83 -15.98
N ASN A 235 -1.84 10.09 -16.88
CA ASN A 235 -1.78 8.63 -16.91
C ASN A 235 -0.36 8.07 -17.04
N LYS A 236 0.54 8.79 -17.69
CA LYS A 236 1.95 8.42 -17.87
C LYS A 236 2.70 8.46 -16.52
N SER A 237 2.45 9.51 -15.75
CA SER A 237 3.02 9.68 -14.41
C SER A 237 2.48 8.65 -13.43
N VAL A 238 1.16 8.40 -13.44
CA VAL A 238 0.54 7.33 -12.64
C VAL A 238 1.18 5.99 -12.99
N MET A 239 1.27 5.61 -14.26
CA MET A 239 1.86 4.35 -14.69
C MET A 239 3.34 4.22 -14.32
N ARG A 240 4.10 5.32 -14.30
CA ARG A 240 5.49 5.31 -13.83
C ARG A 240 5.60 4.95 -12.35
N ILE A 241 4.68 5.43 -11.52
CA ILE A 241 4.58 5.09 -10.10
C ILE A 241 4.15 3.63 -9.94
N MET A 242 3.09 3.20 -10.63
CA MET A 242 2.56 1.85 -10.52
C MET A 242 3.60 0.78 -10.87
N ARG A 243 4.38 0.98 -11.93
CA ARG A 243 5.47 0.06 -12.31
C ARG A 243 6.57 -0.06 -11.27
N LYS A 244 6.80 0.97 -10.45
CA LYS A 244 7.81 0.94 -9.39
C LYS A 244 7.31 0.24 -8.14
N LYS A 245 6.03 0.38 -7.81
CA LYS A 245 5.46 -0.14 -6.58
C LYS A 245 4.86 -1.55 -6.69
N ILE A 246 4.59 -2.04 -7.91
CA ILE A 246 4.15 -3.42 -8.12
C ILE A 246 5.37 -4.29 -8.37
N LEU A 247 5.62 -5.26 -7.50
CA LEU A 247 6.79 -6.14 -7.52
C LEU A 247 6.36 -7.58 -7.75
N GLY A 248 6.86 -8.20 -8.82
CA GLY A 248 6.73 -9.65 -9.07
C GLY A 248 7.82 -10.39 -8.32
N ALA A 249 7.51 -10.93 -7.15
CA ALA A 249 8.52 -11.45 -6.23
C ALA A 249 8.15 -12.77 -5.53
N GLY A 250 7.10 -13.45 -5.99
CA GLY A 250 6.68 -14.70 -5.38
C GLY A 250 5.43 -14.55 -4.49
N SER A 251 5.02 -15.66 -3.89
CA SER A 251 3.92 -15.72 -2.93
C SER A 251 4.20 -16.78 -1.89
N CYS A 252 3.84 -16.51 -0.64
CA CYS A 252 3.91 -17.49 0.45
C CYS A 252 2.95 -18.69 0.25
N LEU A 253 2.01 -18.58 -0.68
CA LEU A 253 1.07 -19.65 -1.01
C LEU A 253 1.60 -20.63 -2.08
N LEU A 254 2.66 -20.27 -2.78
CA LEU A 254 3.29 -21.14 -3.76
C LEU A 254 4.22 -22.10 -3.04
N GLN A 255 3.83 -23.37 -2.95
CA GLN A 255 4.73 -24.46 -2.55
C GLN A 255 5.65 -24.76 -3.74
N GLU A 256 6.83 -24.22 -3.74
CA GLU A 256 7.82 -24.65 -4.72
C GLU A 256 8.51 -25.94 -4.29
N LYS A 257 8.73 -26.81 -5.27
CA LYS A 257 9.49 -28.07 -5.07
C LYS A 257 10.92 -27.83 -4.62
N GLU A 258 11.42 -26.58 -4.67
CA GLU A 258 12.74 -26.15 -4.23
C GLU A 258 12.72 -24.66 -3.83
N GLY A 259 12.15 -24.33 -2.68
CA GLY A 259 12.57 -23.20 -1.82
C GLY A 259 12.47 -21.75 -2.26
N SER A 260 11.92 -21.36 -3.43
CA SER A 260 12.17 -20.01 -3.96
C SER A 260 11.04 -18.98 -3.87
N GLY A 261 9.76 -19.36 -3.86
CA GLY A 261 8.66 -18.38 -3.93
C GLY A 261 8.49 -17.51 -2.70
N ALA A 262 8.52 -18.11 -1.52
CA ALA A 262 8.44 -17.38 -0.27
C ALA A 262 9.74 -16.59 0.00
N GLU A 263 10.90 -17.17 -0.30
CA GLU A 263 12.21 -16.55 -0.08
C GLU A 263 12.40 -15.27 -0.92
N GLU A 264 11.99 -15.26 -2.19
CA GLU A 264 12.07 -14.05 -3.01
C GLU A 264 11.13 -12.97 -2.48
N LEU A 265 9.90 -13.33 -2.09
CA LEU A 265 8.96 -12.40 -1.47
C LEU A 265 9.56 -11.79 -0.20
N ILE A 266 10.07 -12.62 0.70
CA ILE A 266 10.68 -12.18 1.96
C ILE A 266 11.86 -11.24 1.67
N SER A 267 12.77 -11.63 0.77
CA SER A 267 13.91 -10.81 0.37
C SER A 267 13.48 -9.44 -0.18
N ARG A 268 12.42 -9.40 -1.00
CA ARG A 268 11.89 -8.15 -1.56
C ARG A 268 11.21 -7.30 -0.49
N PHE A 269 10.43 -7.91 0.38
CA PHE A 269 9.79 -7.21 1.50
C PHE A 269 10.83 -6.57 2.42
N MET A 270 11.90 -7.29 2.74
CA MET A 270 13.01 -6.74 3.55
C MET A 270 13.62 -5.49 2.94
N ARG A 271 13.85 -5.47 1.63
CA ARG A 271 14.32 -4.27 0.93
C ARG A 271 13.30 -3.12 0.99
N VAL A 272 12.01 -3.43 0.94
CA VAL A 272 10.96 -2.41 1.10
C VAL A 272 11.00 -1.79 2.49
N LEU A 273 11.29 -2.57 3.54
CA LEU A 273 11.45 -2.06 4.90
C LEU A 273 12.70 -1.19 5.09
N GLU A 274 13.77 -1.45 4.35
CA GLU A 274 15.05 -0.76 4.52
C GLU A 274 15.10 0.62 3.85
N HIS A 275 14.27 0.88 2.86
CA HIS A 275 14.22 2.12 2.07
C HIS A 275 12.97 2.95 2.33
#